data_7ce60f49801adae949379b8959d8b786
#
_entry.id   7ce60f49801adae949379b8959d8b786
#
_cell.length_a   1.000
_cell.length_b   1.000
_cell.length_c   1.000
_cell.angle_alpha   90.00
_cell.angle_beta   90.00
_cell.angle_gamma   90.00
#
_symmetry.space_group_name_H-M   'P 1'
#
loop_
_entity.id
_entity.type
_entity.pdbx_description
1 polymer ?
#
loop_
_entity_poly.entity_id
_entity_poly.type
_entity_poly.pdbx_seq_one_letter_code
_entity_poly.pdbx_strand_id
1 'polypeptide(L)'
;MTTTILKIIADEARTAGAEVEWVDVNDLSIRPCIGCLKCRPDKKCILPRDDAHRIGELIEHCSGLVVGTPTYWGNMTGPLKLLFDRNVPTLEHYVLYTYTMRFPKPKHKGKKAAIVTASLAPFPFNQLPSQSRGTLRTVKTVLRAAGFVITEQINVPLTPDPAHIGIRWLSRARKLGRSMGTW
;
A
#
# COMPACT_ATOMS: atom_id res chain seq x y z
N MET A 1 0.81 -12.27 -11.28
CA MET A 1 1.15 -10.95 -11.88
C MET A 1 1.59 -9.93 -10.81
N THR A 2 0.75 -9.51 -9.90
CA THR A 2 1.12 -8.52 -8.86
C THR A 2 2.37 -8.95 -8.09
N THR A 3 2.37 -10.16 -7.54
CA THR A 3 3.52 -10.73 -6.81
C THR A 3 4.80 -10.79 -7.65
N THR A 4 4.70 -11.14 -8.93
CA THR A 4 5.85 -11.19 -9.84
C THR A 4 6.51 -9.82 -10.00
N ILE A 5 5.69 -8.78 -10.24
CA ILE A 5 6.18 -7.39 -10.33
C ILE A 5 6.81 -6.94 -9.01
N LEU A 6 6.17 -7.25 -7.88
CA LEU A 6 6.69 -6.89 -6.55
C LEU A 6 8.03 -7.57 -6.25
N LYS A 7 8.19 -8.86 -6.62
CA LYS A 7 9.46 -9.58 -6.46
C LYS A 7 10.57 -8.90 -7.27
N ILE A 8 10.32 -8.56 -8.52
CA ILE A 8 11.30 -7.83 -9.36
C ILE A 8 11.69 -6.49 -8.72
N ILE A 9 10.72 -5.74 -8.20
CA ILE A 9 11.00 -4.47 -7.49
C ILE A 9 11.88 -4.73 -6.28
N ALA A 10 11.55 -5.73 -5.46
CA ALA A 10 12.28 -6.06 -4.24
C ALA A 10 13.72 -6.49 -4.54
N ASP A 11 13.93 -7.31 -5.56
CA ASP A 11 15.25 -7.82 -5.95
C ASP A 11 16.14 -6.69 -6.48
N GLU A 12 15.61 -5.82 -7.34
CA GLU A 12 16.34 -4.66 -7.84
C GLU A 12 16.62 -3.62 -6.72
N ALA A 13 15.71 -3.49 -5.75
CA ALA A 13 15.93 -2.63 -4.59
C ALA A 13 17.06 -3.15 -3.70
N ARG A 14 17.10 -4.46 -3.41
CA ARG A 14 18.21 -5.09 -2.67
C ARG A 14 19.53 -4.92 -3.40
N THR A 15 19.53 -5.12 -4.73
CA THR A 15 20.72 -4.91 -5.56
C THR A 15 21.20 -3.45 -5.50
N ALA A 16 20.29 -2.49 -5.33
CA ALA A 16 20.59 -1.08 -5.17
C ALA A 16 20.96 -0.68 -3.71
N GLY A 17 21.09 -1.66 -2.79
CA GLY A 17 21.51 -1.45 -1.41
C GLY A 17 20.38 -1.13 -0.43
N ALA A 18 19.12 -1.26 -0.83
CA ALA A 18 17.99 -1.08 0.10
C ALA A 18 17.78 -2.35 0.95
N GLU A 19 17.52 -2.16 2.24
CA GLU A 19 16.96 -3.21 3.08
C GLU A 19 15.48 -3.36 2.77
N VAL A 20 15.06 -4.57 2.40
CA VAL A 20 13.68 -4.83 1.95
C VAL A 20 13.01 -5.85 2.84
N GLU A 21 12.04 -5.38 3.61
CA GLU A 21 11.11 -6.22 4.35
C GLU A 21 9.94 -6.63 3.45
N TRP A 22 9.73 -7.94 3.29
CA TRP A 22 8.64 -8.50 2.49
C TRP A 22 7.50 -8.96 3.38
N VAL A 23 6.29 -8.45 3.11
CA VAL A 23 5.08 -8.82 3.84
C VAL A 23 4.02 -9.33 2.87
N ASP A 24 3.60 -10.59 3.01
CA ASP A 24 2.38 -11.07 2.36
C ASP A 24 1.20 -10.88 3.32
N VAL A 25 0.24 -10.06 2.90
CA VAL A 25 -0.93 -9.75 3.72
C VAL A 25 -1.86 -10.94 3.94
N ASN A 26 -1.74 -11.99 3.11
CA ASN A 26 -2.54 -13.20 3.27
C ASN A 26 -2.05 -14.11 4.40
N ASP A 27 -0.79 -13.97 4.79
CA ASP A 27 -0.17 -14.75 5.87
C ASP A 27 -0.38 -14.09 7.25
N LEU A 28 -0.99 -12.90 7.29
CA LEU A 28 -1.17 -12.14 8.52
C LEU A 28 -2.42 -12.56 9.28
N SER A 29 -2.27 -12.74 10.60
CA SER A 29 -3.38 -12.92 11.52
C SER A 29 -3.79 -11.58 12.13
N ILE A 30 -4.83 -10.96 11.57
CA ILE A 30 -5.30 -9.63 11.96
C ILE A 30 -6.78 -9.68 12.36
N ARG A 31 -7.10 -9.19 13.55
CA ARG A 31 -8.50 -9.00 13.98
C ARG A 31 -9.09 -7.75 13.32
N PRO A 32 -10.36 -7.76 12.88
CA PRO A 32 -11.02 -6.59 12.32
C PRO A 32 -11.05 -5.40 13.29
N CYS A 33 -11.00 -4.19 12.75
CA CYS A 33 -11.23 -2.98 13.53
C CYS A 33 -12.71 -2.96 13.98
N ILE A 34 -12.94 -2.72 15.27
CA ILE A 34 -14.28 -2.67 15.87
C ILE A 34 -14.85 -1.24 15.97
N GLY A 35 -14.17 -0.24 15.41
CA GLY A 35 -14.64 1.14 15.38
C GLY A 35 -14.72 1.83 16.76
N CYS A 36 -14.06 1.32 17.79
CA CYS A 36 -14.18 1.81 19.18
C CYS A 36 -13.57 3.19 19.42
N LEU A 37 -12.83 3.75 18.48
CA LEU A 37 -12.17 5.07 18.50
C LEU A 37 -11.16 5.28 19.65
N LYS A 38 -10.86 4.26 20.45
CA LYS A 38 -9.95 4.38 21.61
C LYS A 38 -8.48 4.63 21.22
N CYS A 39 -8.14 4.41 19.96
CA CYS A 39 -6.81 4.74 19.41
C CYS A 39 -6.66 6.24 19.07
N ARG A 40 -7.71 7.05 19.24
CA ARG A 40 -7.68 8.49 18.96
C ARG A 40 -7.60 9.28 20.27
N PRO A 41 -6.92 10.45 20.31
CA PRO A 41 -6.24 11.11 19.19
C PRO A 41 -4.90 10.48 18.80
N ASP A 42 -4.09 9.97 19.70
CA ASP A 42 -2.71 9.56 19.43
C ASP A 42 -2.30 8.30 20.19
N LYS A 43 -3.22 7.36 20.32
CA LYS A 43 -2.98 6.11 21.02
C LYS A 43 -2.80 4.96 20.04
N LYS A 44 -2.11 3.92 20.47
CA LYS A 44 -2.06 2.64 19.75
C LYS A 44 -3.42 1.94 19.80
N CYS A 45 -3.67 1.03 18.85
CA CYS A 45 -4.85 0.20 18.88
C CYS A 45 -4.91 -0.62 20.18
N ILE A 46 -6.10 -0.64 20.83
CA ILE A 46 -6.30 -1.33 22.10
C ILE A 46 -6.62 -2.82 21.97
N LEU A 47 -6.88 -3.29 20.74
CA LEU A 47 -7.09 -4.72 20.51
C LEU A 47 -5.84 -5.51 20.91
N PRO A 48 -5.99 -6.78 21.32
CA PRO A 48 -4.85 -7.63 21.63
C PRO A 48 -3.80 -7.62 20.51
N ARG A 49 -2.51 -7.65 20.90
CA ARG A 49 -1.40 -7.58 19.95
C ARG A 49 -1.53 -8.68 18.91
N ASP A 50 -1.46 -8.30 17.65
CA ASP A 50 -1.52 -9.15 16.47
C ASP A 50 -0.61 -8.58 15.37
N ASP A 51 -0.60 -9.21 14.18
CA ASP A 51 0.24 -8.77 13.08
C ASP A 51 0.00 -7.33 12.62
N ALA A 52 -1.20 -6.77 12.83
CA ALA A 52 -1.43 -5.36 12.49
C ALA A 52 -0.50 -4.42 13.27
N HIS A 53 -0.20 -4.73 14.53
CA HIS A 53 0.72 -3.93 15.34
C HIS A 53 2.15 -4.07 14.85
N ARG A 54 2.60 -5.29 14.53
CA ARG A 54 3.93 -5.54 13.98
C ARG A 54 4.13 -4.81 12.65
N ILE A 55 3.17 -4.91 11.73
CA ILE A 55 3.26 -4.22 10.44
C ILE A 55 3.14 -2.70 10.61
N GLY A 56 2.35 -2.23 11.57
CA GLY A 56 2.31 -0.82 11.95
C GLY A 56 3.68 -0.29 12.36
N GLU A 57 4.41 -1.02 13.18
CA GLU A 57 5.78 -0.68 13.59
C GLU A 57 6.74 -0.63 12.38
N LEU A 58 6.64 -1.59 11.44
CA LEU A 58 7.42 -1.56 10.20
C LEU A 58 7.10 -0.32 9.35
N ILE A 59 5.82 0.05 9.19
CA ILE A 59 5.40 1.25 8.46
C ILE A 59 5.91 2.53 9.14
N GLU A 60 5.93 2.59 10.47
CA GLU A 60 6.46 3.75 11.19
C GLU A 60 7.95 3.98 10.90
N HIS A 61 8.74 2.92 10.77
CA HIS A 61 10.19 2.99 10.62
C HIS A 61 10.69 2.93 9.16
N CYS A 62 9.85 2.52 8.21
CA CYS A 62 10.29 2.43 6.82
C CYS A 62 10.64 3.80 6.21
N SER A 63 11.62 3.84 5.32
CA SER A 63 11.96 5.01 4.50
C SER A 63 10.99 5.17 3.34
N GLY A 64 10.43 4.08 2.83
CA GLY A 64 9.44 4.05 1.76
C GLY A 64 8.58 2.80 1.77
N LEU A 65 7.50 2.82 1.01
CA LEU A 65 6.50 1.77 0.99
C LEU A 65 6.06 1.40 -0.42
N VAL A 66 6.12 0.12 -0.76
CA VAL A 66 5.52 -0.40 -2.00
C VAL A 66 4.30 -1.24 -1.65
N VAL A 67 3.14 -0.85 -2.15
CA VAL A 67 1.89 -1.56 -1.93
C VAL A 67 1.45 -2.25 -3.20
N GLY A 68 1.33 -3.57 -3.15
CA GLY A 68 0.82 -4.38 -4.24
C GLY A 68 -0.51 -5.04 -3.91
N THR A 69 -1.47 -4.94 -4.82
CA THR A 69 -2.77 -5.59 -4.68
C THR A 69 -3.38 -5.88 -6.04
N PRO A 70 -3.93 -7.07 -6.28
CA PRO A 70 -4.80 -7.28 -7.43
C PRO A 70 -6.08 -6.45 -7.28
N THR A 71 -6.78 -6.28 -8.39
CA THR A 71 -8.07 -5.60 -8.41
C THR A 71 -9.20 -6.59 -8.20
N TYR A 72 -9.96 -6.39 -7.13
CA TYR A 72 -11.22 -7.10 -6.90
C TYR A 72 -12.35 -6.09 -6.73
N TRP A 73 -13.36 -6.16 -7.63
CA TRP A 73 -14.50 -5.24 -7.62
C TRP A 73 -14.10 -3.75 -7.64
N GLY A 74 -13.02 -3.42 -8.36
CA GLY A 74 -12.50 -2.05 -8.44
C GLY A 74 -11.84 -1.56 -7.14
N ASN A 75 -11.46 -2.48 -6.24
CA ASN A 75 -10.89 -2.15 -4.93
C ASN A 75 -9.66 -3.01 -4.61
N MET A 76 -8.94 -2.64 -3.56
CA MET A 76 -7.90 -3.47 -2.96
C MET A 76 -8.49 -4.75 -2.33
N THR A 77 -7.66 -5.75 -2.11
CA THR A 77 -8.07 -7.00 -1.44
C THR A 77 -8.52 -6.77 -0.01
N GLY A 78 -9.40 -7.66 0.49
CA GLY A 78 -9.88 -7.63 1.88
C GLY A 78 -8.77 -7.64 2.93
N PRO A 79 -7.77 -8.53 2.85
CA PRO A 79 -6.65 -8.55 3.79
C PRO A 79 -5.84 -7.24 3.81
N LEU A 80 -5.58 -6.62 2.66
CA LEU A 80 -4.90 -5.32 2.61
C LEU A 80 -5.76 -4.20 3.22
N LYS A 81 -7.06 -4.21 2.95
CA LYS A 81 -7.99 -3.25 3.55
C LYS A 81 -8.04 -3.40 5.06
N LEU A 82 -8.12 -4.64 5.55
CA LEU A 82 -8.11 -4.96 6.96
C LEU A 82 -6.84 -4.44 7.66
N LEU A 83 -5.67 -4.62 7.04
CA LEU A 83 -4.40 -4.09 7.54
C LEU A 83 -4.45 -2.56 7.66
N PHE A 84 -4.94 -1.85 6.64
CA PHE A 84 -5.07 -0.40 6.68
C PHE A 84 -6.07 0.08 7.73
N ASP A 85 -7.23 -0.57 7.86
CA ASP A 85 -8.24 -0.21 8.87
C ASP A 85 -7.71 -0.34 10.30
N ARG A 86 -6.85 -1.32 10.55
CA ARG A 86 -6.21 -1.52 11.84
C ARG A 86 -5.06 -0.54 12.09
N ASN A 87 -4.45 0.00 11.04
CA ASN A 87 -3.30 0.89 11.12
C ASN A 87 -3.65 2.37 10.94
N VAL A 88 -4.92 2.76 11.05
CA VAL A 88 -5.30 4.19 11.05
C VAL A 88 -4.47 5.00 12.05
N PRO A 89 -4.28 4.59 13.33
CA PRO A 89 -3.48 5.37 14.28
C PRO A 89 -1.98 5.44 13.93
N THR A 90 -1.47 4.49 13.15
CA THR A 90 -0.09 4.50 12.64
C THR A 90 0.06 5.45 11.45
N LEU A 91 -0.97 5.55 10.62
CA LEU A 91 -0.94 6.32 9.39
C LEU A 91 -1.24 7.81 9.61
N GLU A 92 -2.11 8.13 10.56
CA GLU A 92 -2.64 9.48 10.77
C GLU A 92 -2.69 9.88 12.24
N HIS A 93 -2.43 11.17 12.52
CA HIS A 93 -2.75 11.82 13.79
C HIS A 93 -4.12 12.50 13.71
N TYR A 94 -4.88 12.45 14.78
CA TYR A 94 -6.09 13.26 14.91
C TYR A 94 -5.84 14.48 15.78
N VAL A 95 -5.79 15.64 15.18
CA VAL A 95 -5.66 16.92 15.90
C VAL A 95 -7.03 17.51 16.14
N LEU A 96 -7.32 17.83 17.40
CA LEU A 96 -8.54 18.55 17.78
C LEU A 96 -8.33 20.04 17.47
N TYR A 97 -8.99 20.59 16.46
CA TYR A 97 -8.93 22.01 16.15
C TYR A 97 -10.03 22.81 16.82
N THR A 98 -11.20 22.18 17.02
CA THR A 98 -12.33 22.73 17.77
C THR A 98 -13.14 21.60 18.36
N TYR A 99 -14.11 21.88 19.20
CA TYR A 99 -15.03 20.88 19.77
C TYR A 99 -15.74 20.00 18.73
N THR A 100 -15.81 20.45 17.47
CA THR A 100 -16.58 19.83 16.39
C THR A 100 -15.75 19.39 15.18
N MET A 101 -14.54 19.91 14.96
CA MET A 101 -13.74 19.58 13.79
C MET A 101 -12.40 18.94 14.16
N ARG A 102 -12.20 17.70 13.69
CA ARG A 102 -10.96 16.94 13.81
C ARG A 102 -10.40 16.68 12.42
N PHE A 103 -9.23 17.20 12.14
CA PHE A 103 -8.55 16.94 10.87
C PHE A 103 -7.43 15.93 11.09
N PRO A 104 -7.35 14.86 10.28
CA PRO A 104 -6.21 13.96 10.32
C PRO A 104 -4.96 14.69 9.86
N LYS A 105 -3.85 14.49 10.56
CA LYS A 105 -2.53 14.92 10.12
C LYS A 105 -1.70 13.72 9.70
N PRO A 106 -1.00 13.81 8.57
CA PRO A 106 -0.18 12.72 8.07
C PRO A 106 1.03 12.49 8.97
N LYS A 107 1.34 11.22 9.28
CA LYS A 107 2.52 10.82 10.07
C LYS A 107 3.77 10.58 9.22
N HIS A 108 3.61 10.26 7.94
CA HIS A 108 4.70 9.86 7.04
C HIS A 108 5.03 10.92 5.99
N LYS A 109 4.88 12.21 6.35
CA LYS A 109 5.07 13.32 5.41
C LYS A 109 6.45 13.26 4.73
N GLY A 110 6.42 13.21 3.39
CA GLY A 110 7.61 13.21 2.55
C GLY A 110 8.22 11.83 2.27
N LYS A 111 7.82 10.78 2.98
CA LYS A 111 8.24 9.41 2.64
C LYS A 111 7.67 9.01 1.29
N LYS A 112 8.44 8.25 0.50
CA LYS A 112 8.04 7.84 -0.84
C LYS A 112 7.18 6.58 -0.80
N ALA A 113 6.24 6.45 -1.75
CA ALA A 113 5.51 5.21 -1.94
C ALA A 113 5.27 4.91 -3.41
N ALA A 114 5.09 3.62 -3.72
CA ALA A 114 4.65 3.16 -5.03
C ALA A 114 3.49 2.17 -4.91
N ILE A 115 2.70 2.06 -5.98
CA ILE A 115 1.53 1.19 -6.02
C ILE A 115 1.63 0.27 -7.22
N VAL A 116 1.44 -1.03 -6.98
CA VAL A 116 1.36 -2.06 -8.03
C VAL A 116 -0.03 -2.68 -8.00
N THR A 117 -0.73 -2.67 -9.11
CA THR A 117 -2.00 -3.37 -9.26
C THR A 117 -2.06 -4.13 -10.58
N ALA A 118 -2.86 -5.19 -10.59
CA ALA A 118 -3.18 -5.95 -11.77
C ALA A 118 -4.68 -6.23 -11.83
N SER A 119 -5.23 -6.35 -13.03
CA SER A 119 -6.62 -6.72 -13.26
C SER A 119 -6.77 -7.68 -14.42
N LEU A 120 -7.91 -8.39 -14.44
CA LEU A 120 -8.31 -9.26 -15.55
C LEU A 120 -8.92 -8.46 -16.72
N ALA A 121 -9.09 -7.16 -16.60
CA ALA A 121 -9.55 -6.33 -17.70
C ALA A 121 -8.40 -5.98 -18.64
N PRO A 122 -8.55 -6.14 -19.97
CA PRO A 122 -7.56 -5.71 -20.94
C PRO A 122 -7.49 -4.19 -21.03
N PHE A 123 -6.39 -3.66 -21.61
CA PHE A 123 -6.31 -2.24 -21.95
C PHE A 123 -7.28 -1.92 -23.12
N PRO A 124 -8.04 -0.80 -23.08
CA PRO A 124 -8.04 0.26 -22.07
C PRO A 124 -9.06 0.04 -20.92
N PHE A 125 -9.84 -1.04 -20.95
CA PHE A 125 -10.94 -1.28 -20.00
C PHE A 125 -10.47 -1.38 -18.53
N ASN A 126 -9.22 -1.79 -18.31
CA ASN A 126 -8.62 -1.76 -16.97
C ASN A 126 -8.55 -0.35 -16.35
N GLN A 127 -8.73 0.72 -17.15
CA GLN A 127 -8.75 2.10 -16.68
C GLN A 127 -10.12 2.55 -16.16
N LEU A 128 -11.16 1.70 -16.23
CA LEU A 128 -12.47 2.03 -15.68
C LEU A 128 -12.45 2.12 -14.15
N PRO A 129 -13.32 2.95 -13.53
CA PRO A 129 -13.41 3.08 -12.07
C PRO A 129 -13.71 1.77 -11.34
N SER A 130 -14.47 0.87 -11.97
CA SER A 130 -14.78 -0.48 -11.47
C SER A 130 -13.64 -1.48 -11.63
N GLN A 131 -12.52 -1.06 -12.21
CA GLN A 131 -11.33 -1.86 -12.46
C GLN A 131 -10.10 -1.29 -11.70
N SER A 132 -8.92 -1.43 -12.24
CA SER A 132 -7.67 -1.02 -11.58
C SER A 132 -7.62 0.45 -11.18
N ARG A 133 -8.33 1.34 -11.90
CA ARG A 133 -8.40 2.76 -11.54
C ARG A 133 -9.06 2.97 -10.17
N GLY A 134 -10.09 2.19 -9.85
CA GLY A 134 -10.73 2.20 -8.53
C GLY A 134 -9.77 1.74 -7.45
N THR A 135 -9.09 0.60 -7.68
CA THR A 135 -8.08 0.07 -6.76
C THR A 135 -6.96 1.08 -6.51
N LEU A 136 -6.40 1.67 -7.57
CA LEU A 136 -5.40 2.73 -7.45
C LEU A 136 -5.91 3.92 -6.63
N ARG A 137 -7.16 4.33 -6.85
CA ARG A 137 -7.77 5.44 -6.12
C ARG A 137 -7.86 5.14 -4.63
N THR A 138 -8.33 3.96 -4.24
CA THR A 138 -8.51 3.59 -2.83
C THR A 138 -7.18 3.46 -2.10
N VAL A 139 -6.16 2.81 -2.70
CA VAL A 139 -4.81 2.74 -2.12
C VAL A 139 -4.18 4.14 -2.02
N LYS A 140 -4.30 4.95 -3.07
CA LYS A 140 -3.81 6.34 -3.04
C LYS A 140 -4.43 7.17 -1.94
N THR A 141 -5.72 7.01 -1.71
CA THR A 141 -6.41 7.75 -0.64
C THR A 141 -5.76 7.47 0.71
N VAL A 142 -5.49 6.21 1.04
CA VAL A 142 -4.84 5.82 2.29
C VAL A 142 -3.42 6.37 2.37
N LEU A 143 -2.59 6.14 1.34
CA LEU A 143 -1.18 6.55 1.36
C LEU A 143 -1.02 8.07 1.40
N ARG A 144 -1.86 8.82 0.69
CA ARG A 144 -1.84 10.29 0.72
C ARG A 144 -2.31 10.85 2.04
N ALA A 145 -3.36 10.29 2.63
CA ALA A 145 -3.81 10.66 3.95
C ALA A 145 -2.70 10.44 5.00
N ALA A 146 -1.94 9.36 4.86
CA ALA A 146 -0.76 9.08 5.68
C ALA A 146 0.44 10.01 5.39
N GLY A 147 0.44 10.75 4.28
CA GLY A 147 1.48 11.71 3.90
C GLY A 147 2.55 11.20 2.95
N PHE A 148 2.39 9.98 2.43
CA PHE A 148 3.33 9.45 1.44
C PHE A 148 3.23 10.19 0.10
N VAL A 149 4.39 10.43 -0.51
CA VAL A 149 4.52 10.92 -1.88
C VAL A 149 4.51 9.74 -2.84
N ILE A 150 3.47 9.65 -3.67
CA ILE A 150 3.35 8.55 -4.65
C ILE A 150 4.27 8.83 -5.85
N THR A 151 5.36 8.08 -5.95
CA THR A 151 6.37 8.25 -7.00
C THR A 151 6.09 7.43 -8.24
N GLU A 152 5.44 6.27 -8.09
CA GLU A 152 5.18 5.37 -9.21
C GLU A 152 3.86 4.59 -9.03
N GLN A 153 3.21 4.27 -10.15
CA GLN A 153 2.00 3.48 -10.19
C GLN A 153 2.09 2.49 -11.36
N ILE A 154 2.27 1.22 -11.07
CA ILE A 154 2.30 0.16 -12.05
C ILE A 154 0.93 -0.51 -12.10
N ASN A 155 0.21 -0.30 -13.19
CA ASN A 155 -1.11 -0.90 -13.43
C ASN A 155 -0.99 -1.91 -14.58
N VAL A 156 -0.94 -3.19 -14.25
CA VAL A 156 -0.81 -4.27 -15.24
C VAL A 156 -2.20 -4.70 -15.71
N PRO A 157 -2.55 -4.52 -16.99
CA PRO A 157 -3.79 -5.02 -17.56
C PRO A 157 -3.74 -6.56 -17.67
N LEU A 158 -4.85 -7.16 -18.08
CA LEU A 158 -4.93 -8.59 -18.36
C LEU A 158 -3.75 -9.04 -19.21
N THR A 159 -3.03 -10.00 -18.68
CA THR A 159 -2.08 -10.81 -19.41
C THR A 159 -2.52 -12.25 -19.23
N PRO A 160 -2.73 -13.01 -20.32
CA PRO A 160 -3.19 -14.40 -20.26
C PRO A 160 -2.27 -15.31 -19.44
N ASP A 161 -0.99 -14.99 -19.44
CA ASP A 161 0.04 -15.73 -18.74
C ASP A 161 0.95 -14.78 -17.94
N PRO A 162 1.21 -15.03 -16.65
CA PRO A 162 2.17 -14.27 -15.85
C PRO A 162 3.60 -14.25 -16.44
N ALA A 163 3.98 -15.27 -17.21
CA ALA A 163 5.25 -15.32 -17.93
C ALA A 163 5.33 -14.29 -19.07
N HIS A 164 4.20 -13.80 -19.55
CA HIS A 164 4.09 -12.84 -20.65
C HIS A 164 3.79 -11.41 -20.18
N ILE A 165 4.20 -11.05 -18.97
CA ILE A 165 4.15 -9.64 -18.52
C ILE A 165 4.98 -8.81 -19.50
N GLY A 166 4.32 -7.89 -20.21
CA GLY A 166 4.95 -7.09 -21.25
C GLY A 166 6.21 -6.35 -20.76
N ILE A 167 7.24 -6.29 -21.58
CA ILE A 167 8.55 -5.72 -21.25
C ILE A 167 8.48 -4.30 -20.66
N ARG A 168 7.48 -3.53 -21.05
CA ARG A 168 7.21 -2.20 -20.51
C ARG A 168 6.99 -2.23 -18.98
N TRP A 169 6.23 -3.18 -18.48
CA TRP A 169 5.90 -3.28 -17.05
C TRP A 169 7.11 -3.81 -16.27
N LEU A 170 7.84 -4.76 -16.82
CA LEU A 170 9.08 -5.28 -16.25
C LEU A 170 10.14 -4.18 -16.16
N SER A 171 10.32 -3.38 -17.21
CA SER A 171 11.25 -2.24 -17.20
C SER A 171 10.90 -1.20 -16.14
N ARG A 172 9.61 -0.87 -15.98
CA ARG A 172 9.15 0.05 -14.93
C ARG A 172 9.40 -0.51 -13.54
N ALA A 173 9.14 -1.81 -13.32
CA ALA A 173 9.42 -2.48 -12.06
C ALA A 173 10.90 -2.40 -11.68
N ARG A 174 11.79 -2.73 -12.63
CA ARG A 174 13.24 -2.64 -12.43
C ARG A 174 13.70 -1.21 -12.13
N LYS A 175 13.21 -0.23 -12.92
CA LYS A 175 13.54 1.18 -12.70
C LYS A 175 13.11 1.65 -11.30
N LEU A 176 11.90 1.27 -10.87
CA LEU A 176 11.41 1.58 -9.53
C LEU A 176 12.31 0.95 -8.47
N GLY A 177 12.60 -0.34 -8.54
CA GLY A 177 13.45 -1.04 -7.58
C GLY A 177 14.80 -0.36 -7.42
N ARG A 178 15.49 -0.05 -8.52
CA ARG A 178 16.79 0.66 -8.48
C ARG A 178 16.71 2.03 -7.81
N SER A 179 15.60 2.75 -7.99
CA SER A 179 15.42 4.07 -7.37
C SER A 179 15.23 3.99 -5.86
N MET A 180 14.91 2.83 -5.30
CA MET A 180 14.63 2.65 -3.88
C MET A 180 15.90 2.70 -3.02
N GLY A 181 17.06 2.45 -3.57
CA GLY A 181 18.34 2.63 -2.87
C GLY A 181 18.60 4.07 -2.37
N THR A 182 17.78 5.03 -2.83
CA THR A 182 17.85 6.45 -2.43
C THR A 182 16.56 6.95 -1.75
N TRP A 183 15.71 6.06 -1.27
CA TRP A 183 14.46 6.43 -0.60
C TRP A 183 14.62 6.72 0.89
#